data_7c6b614437f5fd95f2cd9059db4910a5
#
_entry.id   7c6b614437f5fd95f2cd9059db4910a5
#
_cell.length_a   1.000
_cell.length_b   1.000
_cell.length_c   1.000
_cell.angle_alpha   90.00
_cell.angle_beta   90.00
_cell.angle_gamma   90.00
#
_symmetry.space_group_name_H-M   'P 1'
#
loop_
_entity.id
_entity.type
_entity.pdbx_description
1 polymer ?
#
loop_
_entity_poly.entity_id
_entity_poly.type
_entity_poly.pdbx_seq_one_letter_code
_entity_poly.pdbx_strand_id
1 'polypeptide(L)'
;MDKVKKTSVNTDPYNRYIEKQNQGNALRENYGPQIMALRLWPSDYGPQIMAEAAIASIAEIKQKSRTSINAEARFNEKFVYIIDQLKNPAEVELLRLVYQHNFYLIGVVRNESERKRNLRDEGISPQHIDELIHLDRKSGGSKGQQVEKTILDADFFIRNNQSHSTQLNNKVERFLGLIHGKNGLTPSLHEKGMFNAFSASLQSACLSRQVGAAIVDHEGNILSTGRNDVPRPGGGLYTFEDENKDFRCIHKGGKCYNDMHKAKIKDSITKQINLSLDNVLTQSSSKPLLEKAIRSIFVDTDFVEKLASNIYSNSPIKSLIEYSRAIHAEMDAITTLACTGEASTKNKIMFTTTYPCHNCARHIVAAGIVSVYYIEPYEKSLALDLHDDAINDTNINDTQKVNFIQFEGVSPRRYAKFFFTTSDRKNSQGYAYPYATKYSNHVDYQFIDSYQEMEDKITQIYTSKISD
;
A
#
# COMPACT_ATOMS: atom_id res chain seq x y z
N MET A 1 -22.34 -8.38 -21.61
CA MET A 1 -21.88 -6.99 -21.33
C MET A 1 -22.55 -5.89 -22.21
N ASP A 2 -23.51 -6.23 -23.05
CA ASP A 2 -24.14 -5.28 -24.01
C ASP A 2 -25.46 -4.64 -23.55
N LYS A 3 -25.69 -4.54 -22.24
CA LYS A 3 -26.83 -3.82 -21.68
C LYS A 3 -26.48 -2.58 -20.86
N VAL A 4 -25.27 -2.05 -21.00
CA VAL A 4 -25.02 -0.66 -20.59
C VAL A 4 -25.68 0.23 -21.62
N LYS A 5 -26.84 0.77 -21.30
CA LYS A 5 -27.52 1.82 -22.07
C LYS A 5 -26.44 2.80 -22.50
N LYS A 6 -26.36 3.12 -23.81
CA LYS A 6 -25.64 4.29 -24.31
C LYS A 6 -26.19 5.55 -23.66
N THR A 7 -25.74 5.84 -22.45
CA THR A 7 -25.86 7.17 -21.86
C THR A 7 -24.92 8.05 -22.68
N SER A 8 -25.39 9.25 -23.01
CA SER A 8 -24.63 10.31 -23.68
C SER A 8 -23.20 10.33 -23.14
N VAL A 9 -22.23 10.13 -24.01
CA VAL A 9 -20.80 10.19 -23.63
C VAL A 9 -20.55 11.58 -23.07
N ASN A 10 -20.41 11.67 -21.75
CA ASN A 10 -20.05 12.90 -21.08
C ASN A 10 -18.67 13.32 -21.60
N THR A 11 -18.58 14.43 -22.29
CA THR A 11 -17.36 14.91 -22.95
C THR A 11 -16.38 15.52 -21.94
N ASP A 12 -16.84 15.87 -20.74
CA ASP A 12 -16.00 16.38 -19.67
C ASP A 12 -15.17 15.23 -19.01
N PRO A 13 -13.83 15.30 -19.07
CA PRO A 13 -12.97 14.27 -18.51
C PRO A 13 -13.20 14.02 -17.01
N TYR A 14 -13.40 15.06 -16.21
CA TYR A 14 -13.65 14.94 -14.77
C TYR A 14 -14.91 14.14 -14.47
N ASN A 15 -16.04 14.52 -15.09
CA ASN A 15 -17.30 13.81 -14.88
C ASN A 15 -17.22 12.35 -15.33
N ARG A 16 -16.47 12.07 -16.39
CA ARG A 16 -16.22 10.69 -16.85
C ARG A 16 -15.47 9.84 -15.82
N TYR A 17 -14.47 10.42 -15.14
CA TYR A 17 -13.74 9.72 -14.07
C TYR A 17 -14.62 9.48 -12.85
N ILE A 18 -15.34 10.50 -12.37
CA ILE A 18 -16.26 10.40 -11.24
C ILE A 18 -17.35 9.37 -11.50
N GLU A 19 -17.97 9.38 -12.69
CA GLU A 19 -19.00 8.41 -13.06
C GLU A 19 -18.48 6.97 -13.00
N LYS A 20 -17.30 6.69 -13.57
CA LYS A 20 -16.69 5.35 -13.52
C LYS A 20 -16.32 4.91 -12.10
N GLN A 21 -15.81 5.81 -11.27
CA GLN A 21 -15.50 5.52 -9.88
C GLN A 21 -16.76 5.19 -9.08
N ASN A 22 -17.82 5.99 -9.26
CA ASN A 22 -19.10 5.77 -8.59
C ASN A 22 -19.79 4.48 -9.06
N GLN A 23 -19.74 4.16 -10.35
CA GLN A 23 -20.25 2.89 -10.89
C GLN A 23 -19.53 1.69 -10.25
N GLY A 24 -18.19 1.73 -10.14
CA GLY A 24 -17.41 0.69 -9.49
C GLY A 24 -17.73 0.54 -8.00
N ASN A 25 -17.91 1.64 -7.28
CA ASN A 25 -18.29 1.62 -5.88
C ASN A 25 -19.73 1.10 -5.68
N ALA A 26 -20.69 1.54 -6.50
CA ALA A 26 -22.06 1.08 -6.47
C ALA A 26 -22.18 -0.43 -6.73
N LEU A 27 -21.38 -0.98 -7.65
CA LEU A 27 -21.35 -2.43 -7.88
C LEU A 27 -20.86 -3.17 -6.62
N ARG A 28 -19.80 -2.70 -5.95
CA ARG A 28 -19.29 -3.30 -4.71
C ARG A 28 -20.28 -3.20 -3.55
N GLU A 29 -21.04 -2.12 -3.47
CA GLU A 29 -22.05 -1.91 -2.42
C GLU A 29 -23.31 -2.75 -2.65
N ASN A 30 -23.84 -2.79 -3.88
CA ASN A 30 -25.12 -3.40 -4.19
C ASN A 30 -25.09 -4.94 -4.18
N TYR A 31 -23.97 -5.56 -4.55
CA TYR A 31 -23.87 -7.02 -4.65
C TYR A 31 -23.20 -7.69 -3.43
N GLY A 32 -23.01 -6.93 -2.33
CA GLY A 32 -22.29 -7.38 -1.16
C GLY A 32 -22.92 -8.42 -0.25
N PRO A 33 -24.24 -8.39 0.05
CA PRO A 33 -24.79 -9.13 1.19
C PRO A 33 -25.27 -10.55 0.93
N GLN A 34 -25.33 -11.04 -0.30
CA GLN A 34 -26.17 -12.23 -0.62
C GLN A 34 -25.47 -13.60 -0.57
N ILE A 35 -24.19 -13.71 -0.21
CA ILE A 35 -23.54 -15.04 -0.19
C ILE A 35 -23.39 -15.58 1.23
N MET A 36 -24.42 -16.26 1.72
CA MET A 36 -24.39 -17.04 2.96
C MET A 36 -23.83 -18.48 2.79
N ALA A 37 -23.44 -18.92 1.61
CA ALA A 37 -23.25 -20.33 1.30
C ALA A 37 -21.81 -20.87 1.43
N LEU A 38 -20.79 -20.02 1.55
CA LEU A 38 -19.42 -20.48 1.80
C LEU A 38 -18.98 -20.08 3.23
N ARG A 39 -19.25 -20.96 4.20
CA ARG A 39 -18.88 -20.83 5.63
C ARG A 39 -17.36 -20.67 5.92
N LEU A 40 -16.54 -20.40 4.93
CA LEU A 40 -15.09 -20.27 5.06
C LEU A 40 -14.62 -18.81 5.04
N TRP A 41 -15.52 -17.81 4.93
CA TRP A 41 -15.15 -16.41 4.79
C TRP A 41 -15.84 -15.49 5.81
N PRO A 42 -15.16 -14.46 6.35
CA PRO A 42 -15.77 -13.46 7.24
C PRO A 42 -16.76 -12.57 6.49
N SER A 43 -17.70 -12.00 7.21
CA SER A 43 -18.98 -11.40 6.81
C SER A 43 -19.02 -10.13 5.95
N ASP A 44 -17.97 -9.74 5.21
CA ASP A 44 -17.90 -8.49 4.44
C ASP A 44 -17.69 -8.71 2.92
N TYR A 45 -18.67 -9.28 2.23
CA TYR A 45 -18.52 -9.84 0.87
C TYR A 45 -18.78 -8.91 -0.33
N GLY A 46 -18.90 -7.58 -0.12
CA GLY A 46 -19.17 -6.64 -1.21
C GLY A 46 -18.04 -6.28 -2.14
N PRO A 47 -16.81 -6.13 -1.65
CA PRO A 47 -15.76 -5.49 -2.42
C PRO A 47 -15.14 -6.34 -3.53
N GLN A 48 -15.37 -7.65 -3.58
CA GLN A 48 -14.73 -8.58 -4.52
C GLN A 48 -15.49 -8.82 -5.83
N ILE A 49 -16.66 -8.20 -6.04
CA ILE A 49 -17.53 -8.43 -7.21
C ILE A 49 -16.80 -8.25 -8.55
N MET A 50 -15.85 -7.33 -8.63
CA MET A 50 -15.09 -7.10 -9.85
C MET A 50 -14.13 -8.26 -10.16
N ALA A 51 -13.56 -8.89 -9.14
CA ALA A 51 -12.74 -10.09 -9.31
C ALA A 51 -13.60 -11.28 -9.70
N GLU A 52 -14.79 -11.45 -9.14
CA GLU A 52 -15.75 -12.50 -9.54
C GLU A 52 -16.13 -12.34 -11.02
N ALA A 53 -16.42 -11.12 -11.47
CA ALA A 53 -16.70 -10.83 -12.87
C ALA A 53 -15.52 -11.16 -13.78
N ALA A 54 -14.30 -10.85 -13.35
CA ALA A 54 -13.09 -11.19 -14.11
C ALA A 54 -12.89 -12.71 -14.21
N ILE A 55 -13.09 -13.45 -13.11
CA ILE A 55 -13.00 -14.92 -13.08
C ILE A 55 -14.03 -15.54 -14.03
N ALA A 56 -15.29 -15.09 -13.97
CA ALA A 56 -16.35 -15.58 -14.85
C ALA A 56 -16.03 -15.30 -16.35
N SER A 57 -15.49 -14.11 -16.65
CA SER A 57 -15.08 -13.77 -18.02
C SER A 57 -13.92 -14.64 -18.51
N ILE A 58 -12.94 -14.93 -17.66
CA ILE A 58 -11.83 -15.85 -17.99
C ILE A 58 -12.36 -17.26 -18.25
N ALA A 59 -13.28 -17.78 -17.40
CA ALA A 59 -13.90 -19.08 -17.58
C ALA A 59 -14.65 -19.18 -18.92
N GLU A 60 -15.43 -18.16 -19.28
CA GLU A 60 -16.13 -18.08 -20.57
C GLU A 60 -15.17 -18.08 -21.75
N ILE A 61 -14.08 -17.30 -21.70
CA ILE A 61 -13.06 -17.27 -22.75
C ILE A 61 -12.41 -18.65 -22.92
N LYS A 62 -12.06 -19.31 -21.82
CA LYS A 62 -11.49 -20.65 -21.82
C LYS A 62 -12.45 -21.68 -22.44
N GLN A 63 -13.73 -21.62 -22.08
CA GLN A 63 -14.76 -22.52 -22.65
C GLN A 63 -14.89 -22.33 -24.15
N LYS A 64 -14.96 -21.09 -24.64
CA LYS A 64 -15.01 -20.78 -26.08
C LYS A 64 -13.76 -21.28 -26.81
N SER A 65 -12.58 -21.12 -26.24
CA SER A 65 -11.32 -21.61 -26.83
C SER A 65 -11.27 -23.13 -26.88
N ARG A 66 -11.83 -23.83 -25.87
CA ARG A 66 -11.89 -25.30 -25.84
C ARG A 66 -12.77 -25.88 -26.94
N THR A 67 -13.78 -25.17 -27.40
CA THR A 67 -14.68 -25.62 -28.46
C THR A 67 -14.12 -25.35 -29.87
N SER A 68 -13.19 -24.44 -30.02
CA SER A 68 -12.69 -23.97 -31.33
C SER A 68 -11.35 -24.57 -31.78
N ILE A 69 -10.58 -25.23 -30.91
CA ILE A 69 -9.23 -25.71 -31.18
C ILE A 69 -9.17 -27.25 -31.10
N ASN A 70 -8.49 -27.87 -32.08
CA ASN A 70 -8.23 -29.32 -32.07
C ASN A 70 -7.41 -29.76 -30.86
N ALA A 71 -7.72 -30.92 -30.29
CA ALA A 71 -7.15 -31.39 -29.02
C ALA A 71 -5.61 -31.42 -28.98
N GLU A 72 -4.94 -31.71 -30.09
CA GLU A 72 -3.46 -31.73 -30.17
C GLU A 72 -2.79 -30.36 -30.14
N ALA A 73 -3.47 -29.32 -30.63
CA ALA A 73 -2.94 -27.92 -30.59
C ALA A 73 -3.00 -27.33 -29.17
N ARG A 74 -3.84 -27.83 -28.28
CA ARG A 74 -4.09 -27.30 -26.93
C ARG A 74 -2.90 -27.37 -25.98
N PHE A 75 -2.06 -28.39 -26.09
CA PHE A 75 -0.95 -28.64 -25.17
C PHE A 75 0.20 -27.64 -25.30
N ASN A 76 0.24 -26.84 -26.38
CA ASN A 76 1.34 -25.92 -26.68
C ASN A 76 0.96 -24.43 -26.57
N GLU A 77 -0.29 -24.10 -26.31
CA GLU A 77 -0.70 -22.69 -26.23
C GLU A 77 -0.67 -22.18 -24.78
N LYS A 78 0.01 -21.06 -24.57
CA LYS A 78 0.06 -20.34 -23.30
C LYS A 78 -0.90 -19.15 -23.38
N PHE A 79 -1.81 -19.06 -22.44
CA PHE A 79 -2.76 -17.95 -22.36
C PHE A 79 -2.35 -17.02 -21.22
N VAL A 80 -2.35 -15.73 -21.48
CA VAL A 80 -2.15 -14.67 -20.47
C VAL A 80 -3.41 -13.81 -20.43
N TYR A 81 -4.02 -13.71 -19.28
CA TYR A 81 -5.16 -12.84 -19.03
C TYR A 81 -4.68 -11.61 -18.28
N ILE A 82 -4.97 -10.42 -18.81
CA ILE A 82 -4.62 -9.15 -18.19
C ILE A 82 -5.89 -8.53 -17.64
N ILE A 83 -5.93 -8.33 -16.32
CA ILE A 83 -7.00 -7.64 -15.62
C ILE A 83 -6.51 -6.20 -15.38
N ASP A 84 -7.13 -5.24 -16.08
CA ASP A 84 -6.81 -3.83 -15.90
C ASP A 84 -7.58 -3.27 -14.71
N GLN A 85 -6.83 -2.80 -13.73
CA GLN A 85 -7.25 -2.13 -12.50
C GLN A 85 -7.97 -3.01 -11.46
N LEU A 86 -7.21 -3.49 -10.49
CA LEU A 86 -7.72 -3.95 -9.21
C LEU A 86 -7.57 -2.82 -8.19
N LYS A 87 -8.65 -2.46 -7.51
CA LYS A 87 -8.70 -1.28 -6.63
C LYS A 87 -9.09 -1.59 -5.18
N ASN A 88 -9.33 -2.86 -4.86
CA ASN A 88 -9.66 -3.30 -3.51
C ASN A 88 -8.86 -4.54 -3.12
N PRO A 89 -8.30 -4.62 -1.89
CA PRO A 89 -7.55 -5.80 -1.42
C PRO A 89 -8.33 -7.11 -1.54
N ALA A 90 -9.65 -7.10 -1.29
CA ALA A 90 -10.47 -8.30 -1.38
C ALA A 90 -10.55 -8.87 -2.81
N GLU A 91 -10.42 -8.02 -3.83
CA GLU A 91 -10.31 -8.46 -5.23
C GLU A 91 -9.02 -9.27 -5.45
N VAL A 92 -7.92 -8.79 -4.87
CA VAL A 92 -6.60 -9.45 -4.94
C VAL A 92 -6.62 -10.77 -4.17
N GLU A 93 -7.20 -10.77 -2.97
CA GLU A 93 -7.32 -11.97 -2.13
C GLU A 93 -8.09 -13.09 -2.84
N LEU A 94 -9.22 -12.75 -3.48
CA LEU A 94 -10.03 -13.72 -4.23
C LEU A 94 -9.25 -14.27 -5.42
N LEU A 95 -8.59 -13.44 -6.22
CA LEU A 95 -7.79 -13.89 -7.36
C LEU A 95 -6.60 -14.75 -6.93
N ARG A 96 -5.97 -14.42 -5.80
CA ARG A 96 -4.90 -15.25 -5.21
C ARG A 96 -5.43 -16.59 -4.72
N LEU A 97 -6.64 -16.63 -4.15
CA LEU A 97 -7.26 -17.86 -3.71
C LEU A 97 -7.54 -18.79 -4.88
N VAL A 98 -8.11 -18.25 -5.96
CA VAL A 98 -8.51 -19.03 -7.14
C VAL A 98 -7.30 -19.47 -7.95
N TYR A 99 -6.44 -18.54 -8.35
CA TYR A 99 -5.34 -18.81 -9.28
C TYR A 99 -3.99 -19.05 -8.60
N GLN A 100 -3.91 -18.81 -7.28
CA GLN A 100 -2.72 -19.08 -6.44
C GLN A 100 -1.41 -18.55 -7.06
N HIS A 101 -0.52 -19.46 -7.47
CA HIS A 101 0.77 -19.09 -8.04
C HIS A 101 0.72 -18.58 -9.49
N ASN A 102 -0.41 -18.78 -10.18
CA ASN A 102 -0.62 -18.29 -11.53
C ASN A 102 -1.15 -16.84 -11.58
N PHE A 103 -1.46 -16.24 -10.43
CA PHE A 103 -1.85 -14.85 -10.33
C PHE A 103 -0.67 -13.98 -9.87
N TYR A 104 -0.44 -12.91 -10.61
CA TYR A 104 0.56 -11.89 -10.28
C TYR A 104 -0.07 -10.51 -10.31
N LEU A 105 0.14 -9.76 -9.23
CA LEU A 105 -0.27 -8.36 -9.14
C LEU A 105 0.92 -7.46 -9.46
N ILE A 106 0.80 -6.64 -10.50
CA ILE A 106 1.78 -5.62 -10.85
C ILE A 106 1.31 -4.28 -10.32
N GLY A 107 2.07 -3.69 -9.40
CA GLY A 107 1.85 -2.35 -8.91
C GLY A 107 2.50 -1.32 -9.83
N VAL A 108 1.68 -0.54 -10.56
CA VAL A 108 2.19 0.56 -11.37
C VAL A 108 2.17 1.84 -10.53
N VAL A 109 3.34 2.38 -10.26
CA VAL A 109 3.52 3.57 -9.42
C VAL A 109 3.98 4.77 -10.24
N ARG A 110 3.55 5.95 -9.84
CA ARG A 110 3.91 7.23 -10.48
C ARG A 110 3.91 8.34 -9.43
N ASN A 111 4.85 9.28 -9.56
CA ASN A 111 4.92 10.44 -8.68
C ASN A 111 3.64 11.26 -8.74
N GLU A 112 3.22 11.82 -7.62
CA GLU A 112 1.98 12.58 -7.53
C GLU A 112 2.01 13.82 -8.42
N SER A 113 3.13 14.53 -8.47
CA SER A 113 3.35 15.68 -9.35
C SER A 113 3.13 15.35 -10.84
N GLU A 114 3.62 14.20 -11.30
CA GLU A 114 3.41 13.75 -12.67
C GLU A 114 1.97 13.25 -12.91
N ARG A 115 1.35 12.62 -11.91
CA ARG A 115 -0.08 12.26 -11.99
C ARG A 115 -0.94 13.50 -12.14
N LYS A 116 -0.69 14.52 -11.30
CA LYS A 116 -1.37 15.82 -11.37
C LYS A 116 -1.15 16.51 -12.72
N ARG A 117 0.07 16.44 -13.27
CA ARG A 117 0.37 16.99 -14.60
C ARG A 117 -0.47 16.32 -15.69
N ASN A 118 -0.51 14.98 -15.72
CA ASN A 118 -1.28 14.25 -16.71
C ASN A 118 -2.77 14.57 -16.67
N LEU A 119 -3.35 14.64 -15.46
CA LEU A 119 -4.76 15.01 -15.31
C LEU A 119 -5.03 16.44 -15.79
N ARG A 120 -4.08 17.37 -15.58
CA ARG A 120 -4.16 18.73 -16.16
C ARG A 120 -4.07 18.71 -17.69
N ASP A 121 -3.19 17.90 -18.25
CA ASP A 121 -3.02 17.74 -19.69
C ASP A 121 -4.29 17.14 -20.35
N GLU A 122 -5.08 16.36 -19.60
CA GLU A 122 -6.41 15.89 -19.99
C GLU A 122 -7.52 16.96 -19.83
N GLY A 123 -7.20 18.16 -19.35
CA GLY A 123 -8.13 19.26 -19.20
C GLY A 123 -8.87 19.33 -17.86
N ILE A 124 -8.45 18.56 -16.84
CA ILE A 124 -9.06 18.58 -15.52
C ILE A 124 -8.53 19.76 -14.70
N SER A 125 -9.44 20.52 -14.06
CA SER A 125 -9.05 21.65 -13.24
C SER A 125 -8.27 21.24 -12.00
N PRO A 126 -7.34 22.08 -11.47
CA PRO A 126 -6.54 21.75 -10.28
C PRO A 126 -7.36 21.35 -9.07
N GLN A 127 -8.52 21.98 -8.84
CA GLN A 127 -9.40 21.67 -7.71
C GLN A 127 -10.00 20.26 -7.80
N HIS A 128 -10.39 19.84 -9.00
CA HIS A 128 -10.94 18.50 -9.25
C HIS A 128 -9.87 17.40 -9.27
N ILE A 129 -8.61 17.76 -9.54
CA ILE A 129 -7.49 16.79 -9.55
C ILE A 129 -7.28 16.22 -8.16
N ASP A 130 -7.24 17.05 -7.13
CA ASP A 130 -7.02 16.59 -5.74
C ASP A 130 -8.18 15.73 -5.27
N GLU A 131 -9.41 16.08 -5.64
CA GLU A 131 -10.60 15.27 -5.35
C GLU A 131 -10.51 13.89 -6.00
N LEU A 132 -10.18 13.80 -7.29
CA LEU A 132 -10.02 12.53 -8.00
C LEU A 132 -8.94 11.64 -7.39
N ILE A 133 -7.79 12.23 -7.04
CA ILE A 133 -6.69 11.50 -6.41
C ILE A 133 -7.13 10.96 -5.04
N HIS A 134 -7.84 11.75 -4.26
CA HIS A 134 -8.33 11.34 -2.95
C HIS A 134 -9.37 10.20 -3.06
N LEU A 135 -10.32 10.30 -3.98
CA LEU A 135 -11.34 9.27 -4.23
C LEU A 135 -10.72 7.94 -4.69
N ASP A 136 -9.72 7.98 -5.57
CA ASP A 136 -9.03 6.78 -6.06
C ASP A 136 -8.26 6.09 -4.92
N ARG A 137 -7.65 6.89 -4.06
CA ARG A 137 -6.84 6.41 -2.94
C ARG A 137 -7.66 5.72 -1.88
N LYS A 138 -8.78 6.35 -1.46
CA LYS A 138 -9.65 5.83 -0.42
C LYS A 138 -11.06 6.40 -0.54
N SER A 139 -12.01 5.63 -1.01
CA SER A 139 -13.43 6.00 -1.07
C SER A 139 -14.33 4.88 -0.55
N GLY A 140 -15.52 5.23 -0.01
CA GLY A 140 -16.56 4.25 0.33
C GLY A 140 -16.25 3.25 1.44
N GLY A 141 -15.34 3.57 2.38
CA GLY A 141 -15.02 2.68 3.50
C GLY A 141 -14.33 1.38 3.06
N SER A 142 -14.66 0.24 3.70
CA SER A 142 -14.07 -1.08 3.36
C SER A 142 -14.50 -1.62 2.01
N LYS A 143 -15.67 -1.21 1.51
CA LYS A 143 -16.26 -1.68 0.26
C LYS A 143 -15.84 -0.85 -0.96
N GLY A 144 -15.36 0.36 -0.77
CA GLY A 144 -14.95 1.26 -1.85
C GLY A 144 -13.54 0.99 -2.38
N GLN A 145 -13.02 1.95 -3.14
CA GLN A 145 -11.66 1.89 -3.65
C GLN A 145 -10.65 2.06 -2.51
N GLN A 146 -9.64 1.21 -2.47
CA GLN A 146 -8.54 1.21 -1.50
C GLN A 146 -7.20 0.94 -2.22
N VAL A 147 -6.93 1.71 -3.27
CA VAL A 147 -5.74 1.50 -4.12
C VAL A 147 -4.45 1.53 -3.30
N GLU A 148 -4.37 2.41 -2.30
CA GLU A 148 -3.22 2.51 -1.41
C GLU A 148 -2.92 1.19 -0.68
N LYS A 149 -3.94 0.47 -0.23
CA LYS A 149 -3.77 -0.84 0.40
C LYS A 149 -3.52 -1.94 -0.62
N THR A 150 -4.25 -1.89 -1.74
CA THR A 150 -4.16 -2.90 -2.78
C THR A 150 -2.76 -2.99 -3.38
N ILE A 151 -2.10 -1.84 -3.57
CA ILE A 151 -0.75 -1.79 -4.16
C ILE A 151 0.31 -2.42 -3.26
N LEU A 152 0.09 -2.46 -1.94
CA LEU A 152 1.02 -3.10 -1.00
C LEU A 152 1.10 -4.63 -1.18
N ASP A 153 0.08 -5.21 -1.81
CA ASP A 153 0.04 -6.63 -2.13
C ASP A 153 0.65 -6.98 -3.49
N ALA A 154 1.21 -5.98 -4.20
CA ALA A 154 1.88 -6.23 -5.48
C ALA A 154 3.03 -7.22 -5.35
N ASP A 155 3.18 -8.06 -6.37
CA ASP A 155 4.30 -8.99 -6.52
C ASP A 155 5.52 -8.31 -7.14
N PHE A 156 5.26 -7.32 -8.01
CA PHE A 156 6.27 -6.56 -8.74
C PHE A 156 5.82 -5.10 -8.90
N PHE A 157 6.75 -4.17 -8.70
CA PHE A 157 6.49 -2.74 -8.86
C PHE A 157 7.13 -2.21 -10.14
N ILE A 158 6.37 -1.45 -10.93
CA ILE A 158 6.84 -0.75 -12.12
C ILE A 158 6.63 0.74 -11.91
N ARG A 159 7.70 1.50 -11.95
CA ARG A 159 7.63 2.96 -11.94
C ARG A 159 7.44 3.49 -13.36
N ASN A 160 6.30 4.14 -13.58
CA ASN A 160 5.90 4.69 -14.88
C ASN A 160 6.09 6.22 -14.92
N ASN A 161 7.32 6.69 -14.67
CA ASN A 161 7.68 8.11 -14.68
C ASN A 161 8.35 8.55 -15.99
N GLN A 162 8.42 7.68 -16.99
CA GLN A 162 9.21 7.96 -18.19
C GLN A 162 8.40 7.77 -19.46
N SER A 163 8.67 8.64 -20.43
CA SER A 163 8.07 8.64 -21.78
C SER A 163 8.64 7.58 -22.72
N HIS A 164 9.61 6.75 -22.30
CA HIS A 164 10.28 5.80 -23.18
C HIS A 164 9.78 4.37 -23.01
N SER A 165 9.13 3.84 -24.04
CA SER A 165 8.63 2.46 -24.11
C SER A 165 9.69 1.40 -23.90
N THR A 166 10.93 1.63 -24.32
CA THR A 166 12.06 0.68 -24.20
C THR A 166 12.36 0.32 -22.75
N GLN A 167 12.31 1.28 -21.83
CA GLN A 167 12.57 0.99 -20.41
C GLN A 167 11.43 0.18 -19.79
N LEU A 168 10.19 0.45 -20.15
CA LEU A 168 9.06 -0.36 -19.72
C LEU A 168 9.18 -1.80 -20.21
N ASN A 169 9.55 -1.99 -21.48
CA ASN A 169 9.75 -3.32 -22.07
C ASN A 169 10.81 -4.12 -21.30
N ASN A 170 11.95 -3.52 -20.99
CA ASN A 170 13.02 -4.19 -20.22
C ASN A 170 12.53 -4.64 -18.83
N LYS A 171 11.67 -3.85 -18.16
CA LYS A 171 11.08 -4.20 -16.86
C LYS A 171 10.12 -5.38 -16.99
N VAL A 172 9.25 -5.35 -18.00
CA VAL A 172 8.31 -6.44 -18.29
C VAL A 172 9.07 -7.71 -18.67
N GLU A 173 10.10 -7.62 -19.49
CA GLU A 173 10.96 -8.77 -19.86
C GLU A 173 11.66 -9.36 -18.64
N ARG A 174 12.17 -8.51 -17.73
CA ARG A 174 12.75 -8.98 -16.48
C ARG A 174 11.70 -9.72 -15.63
N PHE A 175 10.52 -9.15 -15.47
CA PHE A 175 9.43 -9.79 -14.74
C PHE A 175 9.06 -11.14 -15.36
N LEU A 176 8.86 -11.20 -16.68
CA LEU A 176 8.56 -12.45 -17.38
C LEU A 176 9.71 -13.47 -17.25
N GLY A 177 10.95 -13.01 -17.34
CA GLY A 177 12.11 -13.88 -17.12
C GLY A 177 12.14 -14.50 -15.72
N LEU A 178 11.78 -13.73 -14.70
CA LEU A 178 11.72 -14.21 -13.32
C LEU A 178 10.63 -15.26 -13.12
N ILE A 179 9.41 -15.03 -13.60
CA ILE A 179 8.31 -16.00 -13.45
C ILE A 179 8.51 -17.27 -14.25
N HIS A 180 9.37 -17.25 -15.27
CA HIS A 180 9.74 -18.39 -16.08
C HIS A 180 11.13 -18.98 -15.75
N GLY A 181 11.74 -18.58 -14.64
CA GLY A 181 12.98 -19.17 -14.15
C GLY A 181 14.21 -18.94 -15.04
N LYS A 182 14.27 -17.77 -15.73
CA LYS A 182 15.43 -17.44 -16.55
C LYS A 182 16.71 -17.43 -15.70
N ASN A 183 17.66 -18.32 -16.03
CA ASN A 183 18.96 -18.37 -15.38
C ASN A 183 19.69 -17.02 -15.48
N GLY A 184 20.40 -16.65 -14.41
CA GLY A 184 21.20 -15.43 -14.35
C GLY A 184 20.40 -14.18 -13.90
N LEU A 185 19.10 -14.24 -13.70
CA LEU A 185 18.33 -13.17 -13.06
C LEU A 185 18.46 -13.27 -11.55
N THR A 186 19.28 -12.39 -10.99
CA THR A 186 19.49 -12.25 -9.55
C THR A 186 18.89 -10.94 -9.04
N PRO A 187 18.71 -10.78 -7.71
CA PRO A 187 18.23 -9.53 -7.14
C PRO A 187 19.10 -8.34 -7.55
N SER A 188 18.47 -7.23 -7.88
CA SER A 188 19.15 -5.95 -8.02
C SER A 188 19.59 -5.39 -6.66
N LEU A 189 20.46 -4.38 -6.66
CA LEU A 189 20.82 -3.63 -5.45
C LEU A 189 19.57 -3.10 -4.73
N HIS A 190 18.62 -2.54 -5.47
CA HIS A 190 17.40 -1.99 -4.90
C HIS A 190 16.50 -3.08 -4.31
N GLU A 191 16.33 -4.20 -4.98
CA GLU A 191 15.56 -5.35 -4.49
C GLU A 191 16.19 -5.92 -3.21
N LYS A 192 17.53 -6.08 -3.17
CA LYS A 192 18.26 -6.52 -1.97
C LYS A 192 18.12 -5.53 -0.81
N GLY A 193 18.30 -4.24 -1.05
CA GLY A 193 18.17 -3.20 -0.03
C GLY A 193 16.76 -3.14 0.55
N MET A 194 15.74 -3.17 -0.31
CA MET A 194 14.33 -3.15 0.13
C MET A 194 13.93 -4.44 0.87
N PHE A 195 14.45 -5.59 0.46
CA PHE A 195 14.21 -6.84 1.19
C PHE A 195 14.80 -6.80 2.60
N ASN A 196 15.99 -6.24 2.79
CA ASN A 196 16.59 -6.08 4.12
C ASN A 196 15.79 -5.09 4.98
N ALA A 197 15.31 -3.98 4.42
CA ALA A 197 14.40 -3.06 5.12
C ALA A 197 13.10 -3.79 5.55
N PHE A 198 12.51 -4.57 4.66
CA PHE A 198 11.31 -5.36 4.97
C PHE A 198 11.59 -6.42 6.04
N SER A 199 12.69 -7.14 5.95
CA SER A 199 13.11 -8.13 6.96
C SER A 199 13.26 -7.50 8.34
N ALA A 200 13.84 -6.29 8.42
CA ALA A 200 13.94 -5.54 9.67
C ALA A 200 12.55 -5.19 10.22
N SER A 201 11.58 -4.82 9.36
CA SER A 201 10.22 -4.49 9.81
C SER A 201 9.53 -5.63 10.53
N LEU A 202 9.78 -6.88 10.13
CA LEU A 202 9.17 -8.07 10.74
C LEU A 202 9.59 -8.29 12.20
N GLN A 203 10.67 -7.65 12.64
CA GLN A 203 11.15 -7.69 14.02
C GLN A 203 10.45 -6.66 14.93
N SER A 204 9.65 -5.76 14.39
CA SER A 204 8.94 -4.74 15.16
C SER A 204 7.74 -5.32 15.89
N ALA A 205 7.61 -5.00 17.18
CA ALA A 205 6.44 -5.26 18.00
C ALA A 205 5.61 -3.98 18.27
N CYS A 206 5.82 -2.92 17.49
CA CYS A 206 5.07 -1.67 17.64
C CYS A 206 3.58 -1.89 17.36
N LEU A 207 2.72 -1.45 18.28
CA LEU A 207 1.26 -1.64 18.21
C LEU A 207 0.61 -0.83 17.06
N SER A 208 1.32 0.16 16.47
CA SER A 208 0.77 0.98 15.40
C SER A 208 0.93 0.30 14.04
N ARG A 209 2.17 0.04 13.63
CA ARG A 209 2.53 -0.64 12.36
C ARG A 209 3.96 -1.15 12.44
N GLN A 210 4.32 -2.05 11.54
CA GLN A 210 5.69 -2.50 11.36
C GLN A 210 6.34 -1.75 10.21
N VAL A 211 7.41 -1.01 10.50
CA VAL A 211 8.21 -0.27 9.52
C VAL A 211 9.66 -0.70 9.64
N GLY A 212 10.35 -0.85 8.54
CA GLY A 212 11.76 -1.19 8.50
C GLY A 212 12.53 -0.28 7.55
N ALA A 213 13.82 -0.10 7.84
CA ALA A 213 14.76 0.62 7.01
C ALA A 213 16.07 -0.13 6.88
N ALA A 214 16.82 0.15 5.81
CA ALA A 214 18.18 -0.35 5.60
C ALA A 214 19.03 0.76 4.97
N ILE A 215 20.26 0.92 5.42
CA ILE A 215 21.25 1.80 4.81
C ILE A 215 22.26 0.93 4.08
N VAL A 216 22.52 1.27 2.82
CA VAL A 216 23.43 0.53 1.95
C VAL A 216 24.43 1.48 1.28
N ASP A 217 25.58 0.95 0.89
CA ASP A 217 26.53 1.66 0.03
C ASP A 217 26.16 1.55 -1.46
N HIS A 218 26.95 2.16 -2.32
CA HIS A 218 26.73 2.13 -3.77
C HIS A 218 27.03 0.75 -4.41
N GLU A 219 27.76 -0.11 -3.71
CA GLU A 219 28.03 -1.49 -4.10
C GLU A 219 26.91 -2.46 -3.66
N GLY A 220 25.96 -1.98 -2.86
CA GLY A 220 24.83 -2.77 -2.34
C GLY A 220 25.16 -3.57 -1.08
N ASN A 221 26.25 -3.23 -0.36
CA ASN A 221 26.53 -3.80 0.95
C ASN A 221 25.58 -3.16 1.99
N ILE A 222 24.99 -4.00 2.83
CA ILE A 222 24.11 -3.54 3.92
C ILE A 222 25.02 -3.06 5.05
N LEU A 223 24.90 -1.78 5.40
CA LEU A 223 25.69 -1.14 6.47
C LEU A 223 24.94 -1.18 7.80
N SER A 224 23.63 -0.95 7.78
CA SER A 224 22.78 -1.08 8.95
C SER A 224 21.34 -1.36 8.53
N THR A 225 20.57 -1.89 9.47
CA THR A 225 19.12 -2.01 9.37
C THR A 225 18.47 -1.39 10.60
N GLY A 226 17.23 -0.94 10.46
CA GLY A 226 16.47 -0.37 11.56
C GLY A 226 15.00 -0.76 11.47
N ARG A 227 14.35 -0.78 12.61
CA ARG A 227 12.90 -1.01 12.74
C ARG A 227 12.28 -0.03 13.71
N ASN A 228 10.99 0.18 13.59
CA ASN A 228 10.29 1.02 14.55
C ASN A 228 9.96 0.20 15.80
N ASP A 229 10.66 0.44 16.89
CA ASP A 229 10.37 -0.18 18.19
C ASP A 229 10.88 0.69 19.35
N VAL A 230 10.66 0.25 20.59
CA VAL A 230 11.02 1.00 21.79
C VAL A 230 12.51 0.85 22.06
N PRO A 231 13.28 1.96 22.20
CA PRO A 231 14.69 1.91 22.54
C PRO A 231 14.91 1.45 23.98
N ARG A 232 16.04 0.76 24.22
CA ARG A 232 16.45 0.28 25.53
C ARG A 232 17.64 1.06 26.06
N PRO A 233 17.82 1.13 27.39
CA PRO A 233 19.02 1.69 28.00
C PRO A 233 20.29 0.94 27.55
N GLY A 234 21.34 1.64 27.25
CA GLY A 234 22.59 1.07 26.76
C GLY A 234 22.70 0.94 25.25
N GLY A 235 21.66 1.36 24.51
CA GLY A 235 21.61 1.37 23.05
C GLY A 235 20.83 0.21 22.44
N GLY A 236 20.39 0.40 21.20
CA GLY A 236 19.54 -0.53 20.47
C GLY A 236 18.08 -0.56 20.98
N LEU A 237 17.34 -1.55 20.52
CA LEU A 237 15.91 -1.72 20.81
C LEU A 237 15.68 -2.96 21.65
N TYR A 238 14.54 -2.97 22.39
CA TYR A 238 14.10 -4.19 23.07
C TYR A 238 13.80 -5.30 22.06
N THR A 239 14.12 -6.55 22.45
CA THR A 239 13.94 -7.76 21.64
C THR A 239 13.24 -8.83 22.46
N PHE A 240 13.00 -9.99 21.84
CA PHE A 240 12.45 -11.15 22.54
C PHE A 240 13.36 -11.65 23.66
N GLU A 241 14.68 -11.48 23.50
CA GLU A 241 15.70 -11.94 24.46
C GLU A 241 15.77 -11.10 25.75
N ASP A 242 15.10 -9.93 25.77
CA ASP A 242 15.01 -9.12 27.00
C ASP A 242 14.05 -9.70 28.06
N GLU A 243 13.22 -10.70 27.70
CA GLU A 243 12.34 -11.45 28.59
C GLU A 243 11.54 -10.53 29.55
N ASN A 244 11.75 -10.71 30.86
CA ASN A 244 11.08 -9.92 31.91
C ASN A 244 11.50 -8.44 31.94
N LYS A 245 12.55 -8.05 31.21
CA LYS A 245 13.02 -6.68 31.06
C LYS A 245 12.56 -6.03 29.75
N ASP A 246 11.70 -6.68 29.01
CA ASP A 246 11.11 -6.13 27.81
C ASP A 246 10.03 -5.09 28.16
N PHE A 247 10.35 -3.81 27.97
CA PHE A 247 9.45 -2.69 28.23
C PHE A 247 8.81 -2.12 26.95
N ARG A 248 8.69 -2.90 25.89
CA ARG A 248 7.89 -2.51 24.73
C ARG A 248 6.44 -2.24 25.14
N CYS A 249 5.72 -1.47 24.34
CA CYS A 249 4.36 -1.02 24.68
C CYS A 249 3.41 -2.19 24.96
N ILE A 250 3.56 -3.32 24.25
CA ILE A 250 2.76 -4.53 24.48
C ILE A 250 2.92 -5.09 25.90
N HIS A 251 4.13 -5.06 26.47
CA HIS A 251 4.42 -5.54 27.82
C HIS A 251 4.24 -4.44 28.88
N LYS A 252 4.15 -3.16 28.47
CA LYS A 252 3.93 -2.01 29.35
C LYS A 252 2.47 -1.53 29.28
N GLY A 253 1.55 -2.40 29.65
CA GLY A 253 0.12 -2.11 29.72
C GLY A 253 -0.65 -2.29 28.42
N GLY A 254 -0.01 -2.77 27.34
CA GLY A 254 -0.67 -3.10 26.08
C GLY A 254 -1.30 -1.92 25.34
N LYS A 255 -0.81 -0.68 25.56
CA LYS A 255 -1.40 0.56 25.00
C LYS A 255 -0.39 1.33 24.17
N CYS A 256 -0.83 1.80 23.00
CA CYS A 256 -0.06 2.74 22.21
C CYS A 256 -0.01 4.10 22.92
N TYR A 257 1.18 4.55 23.30
CA TYR A 257 1.36 5.83 24.01
C TYR A 257 0.96 7.02 23.15
N ASN A 258 1.21 6.95 21.85
CA ASN A 258 0.78 8.00 20.93
C ASN A 258 -0.74 8.17 20.93
N ASP A 259 -1.49 7.08 20.84
CA ASP A 259 -2.96 7.12 20.83
C ASP A 259 -3.51 7.53 22.20
N MET A 260 -2.87 7.08 23.29
CA MET A 260 -3.23 7.50 24.64
C MET A 260 -3.07 9.01 24.84
N HIS A 261 -1.98 9.61 24.35
CA HIS A 261 -1.78 11.07 24.45
C HIS A 261 -2.74 11.84 23.55
N LYS A 262 -3.04 11.33 22.35
CA LYS A 262 -4.08 11.91 21.50
C LYS A 262 -5.46 11.90 22.16
N ALA A 263 -5.82 10.81 22.85
CA ALA A 263 -7.07 10.76 23.63
C ALA A 263 -7.07 11.82 24.72
N LYS A 264 -5.98 12.03 25.47
CA LYS A 264 -5.86 13.10 26.47
C LYS A 264 -6.02 14.49 25.86
N ILE A 265 -5.52 14.73 24.64
CA ILE A 265 -5.75 16.00 23.94
C ILE A 265 -7.22 16.19 23.63
N LYS A 266 -7.91 15.14 23.14
CA LYS A 266 -9.36 15.18 22.92
C LYS A 266 -10.12 15.51 24.20
N ASP A 267 -9.78 14.86 25.32
CA ASP A 267 -10.38 15.15 26.63
C ASP A 267 -10.13 16.59 27.10
N SER A 268 -8.92 17.10 26.82
CA SER A 268 -8.57 18.50 27.10
C SER A 268 -9.41 19.48 26.27
N ILE A 269 -9.63 19.19 25.00
CA ILE A 269 -10.52 19.98 24.12
C ILE A 269 -11.93 20.01 24.70
N THR A 270 -12.47 18.84 25.09
CA THR A 270 -13.80 18.75 25.73
C THR A 270 -13.88 19.60 26.98
N LYS A 271 -12.87 19.55 27.86
CA LYS A 271 -12.79 20.38 29.05
C LYS A 271 -12.76 21.87 28.74
N GLN A 272 -11.96 22.29 27.76
CA GLN A 272 -11.86 23.70 27.38
C GLN A 272 -13.16 24.24 26.77
N ILE A 273 -13.86 23.43 26.00
CA ILE A 273 -15.20 23.81 25.48
C ILE A 273 -16.17 24.02 26.63
N ASN A 274 -16.23 23.08 27.60
CA ASN A 274 -17.11 23.23 28.78
C ASN A 274 -16.78 24.47 29.60
N LEU A 275 -15.49 24.72 29.90
CA LEU A 275 -15.06 25.92 30.61
C LEU A 275 -15.43 27.21 29.87
N SER A 276 -15.28 27.23 28.54
CA SER A 276 -15.67 28.38 27.72
C SER A 276 -17.19 28.62 27.75
N LEU A 277 -17.97 27.54 27.71
CA LEU A 277 -19.43 27.62 27.84
C LEU A 277 -19.87 28.15 29.22
N ASP A 278 -19.24 27.64 30.28
CA ASP A 278 -19.53 28.14 31.66
C ASP A 278 -19.19 29.61 31.81
N ASN A 279 -18.10 30.07 31.23
CA ASN A 279 -17.72 31.51 31.23
C ASN A 279 -18.78 32.35 30.48
N VAL A 280 -19.23 31.89 29.30
CA VAL A 280 -20.30 32.59 28.54
C VAL A 280 -21.59 32.64 29.32
N LEU A 281 -21.95 31.52 29.96
CA LEU A 281 -23.18 31.44 30.77
C LEU A 281 -23.13 32.38 31.99
N THR A 282 -21.98 32.45 32.68
CA THR A 282 -21.80 33.35 33.82
C THR A 282 -21.87 34.84 33.42
N GLN A 283 -21.32 35.20 32.27
CA GLN A 283 -21.40 36.54 31.71
C GLN A 283 -22.79 36.90 31.18
N SER A 284 -23.61 35.88 30.83
CA SER A 284 -24.96 36.01 30.28
C SER A 284 -26.04 35.91 31.33
N SER A 285 -25.71 35.93 32.63
CA SER A 285 -26.64 35.80 33.76
C SER A 285 -27.78 36.85 33.78
N SER A 286 -27.65 37.93 33.03
CA SER A 286 -28.70 38.96 32.81
C SER A 286 -29.74 38.53 31.75
N LYS A 287 -29.59 37.35 31.09
CA LYS A 287 -30.50 36.86 30.05
C LYS A 287 -30.92 35.40 30.31
N PRO A 288 -31.88 35.13 31.24
CA PRO A 288 -32.21 33.76 31.65
C PRO A 288 -32.70 32.84 30.54
N LEU A 289 -33.38 33.37 29.53
CA LEU A 289 -33.87 32.62 28.37
C LEU A 289 -32.68 32.13 27.49
N LEU A 290 -31.65 32.96 27.31
CA LEU A 290 -30.45 32.61 26.55
C LEU A 290 -29.63 31.54 27.29
N GLU A 291 -29.49 31.68 28.59
CA GLU A 291 -28.82 30.67 29.43
C GLU A 291 -29.52 29.32 29.34
N LYS A 292 -30.83 29.28 29.46
CA LYS A 292 -31.63 28.05 29.35
C LYS A 292 -31.49 27.40 27.96
N ALA A 293 -31.51 28.20 26.89
CA ALA A 293 -31.32 27.70 25.53
C ALA A 293 -29.89 27.11 25.31
N ILE A 294 -28.88 27.80 25.82
CA ILE A 294 -27.49 27.31 25.72
C ILE A 294 -27.35 26.01 26.52
N ARG A 295 -27.82 25.95 27.76
CA ARG A 295 -27.77 24.71 28.57
C ARG A 295 -28.48 23.54 27.88
N SER A 296 -29.65 23.74 27.31
CA SER A 296 -30.39 22.66 26.63
C SER A 296 -29.70 22.13 25.38
N ILE A 297 -28.96 22.96 24.67
CA ILE A 297 -28.23 22.55 23.44
C ILE A 297 -26.87 21.96 23.77
N PHE A 298 -26.12 22.58 24.68
CA PHE A 298 -24.70 22.25 24.87
C PHE A 298 -24.42 21.37 26.09
N VAL A 299 -25.24 21.47 27.17
CA VAL A 299 -24.97 20.75 28.43
C VAL A 299 -25.79 19.47 28.52
N ASP A 300 -27.06 19.52 28.07
CA ASP A 300 -27.99 18.40 28.20
C ASP A 300 -27.91 17.38 27.05
N THR A 301 -27.00 17.58 26.10
CA THR A 301 -26.78 16.70 24.95
C THR A 301 -25.32 16.30 24.80
N ASP A 302 -25.05 15.20 24.09
CA ASP A 302 -23.66 14.79 23.68
C ASP A 302 -23.00 15.78 22.69
N PHE A 303 -23.52 17.01 22.60
CA PHE A 303 -23.06 17.98 21.61
C PHE A 303 -21.59 18.36 21.80
N VAL A 304 -21.15 18.60 23.03
CA VAL A 304 -19.76 18.94 23.33
C VAL A 304 -18.82 17.80 22.97
N GLU A 305 -19.20 16.58 23.28
CA GLU A 305 -18.41 15.39 22.89
C GLU A 305 -18.35 15.20 21.38
N LYS A 306 -19.45 15.40 20.69
CA LYS A 306 -19.52 15.36 19.22
C LYS A 306 -18.67 16.46 18.60
N LEU A 307 -18.73 17.68 19.14
CA LEU A 307 -17.94 18.82 18.68
C LEU A 307 -16.45 18.58 18.92
N ALA A 308 -16.05 18.14 20.10
CA ALA A 308 -14.66 17.78 20.40
C ALA A 308 -14.14 16.65 19.51
N SER A 309 -15.00 15.65 19.24
CA SER A 309 -14.68 14.53 18.31
C SER A 309 -14.51 15.03 16.88
N ASN A 310 -15.33 15.95 16.44
CA ASN A 310 -15.23 16.56 15.11
C ASN A 310 -13.94 17.39 14.98
N ILE A 311 -13.67 18.27 15.96
CA ILE A 311 -12.41 19.05 16.01
C ILE A 311 -11.20 18.11 15.96
N TYR A 312 -11.18 17.09 16.81
CA TYR A 312 -10.11 16.09 16.82
C TYR A 312 -9.93 15.39 15.47
N SER A 313 -11.02 14.93 14.88
CA SER A 313 -11.01 14.12 13.65
C SER A 313 -10.65 14.91 12.40
N ASN A 314 -10.98 16.20 12.36
CA ASN A 314 -10.83 17.08 11.21
C ASN A 314 -9.68 18.10 11.37
N SER A 315 -8.86 17.95 12.41
CA SER A 315 -7.69 18.81 12.63
C SER A 315 -6.38 18.01 12.52
N PRO A 316 -5.21 18.68 12.39
CA PRO A 316 -3.89 18.04 12.39
C PRO A 316 -3.60 17.21 13.63
N ILE A 317 -4.33 17.38 14.74
CA ILE A 317 -4.14 16.63 16.00
C ILE A 317 -4.19 15.11 15.77
N LYS A 318 -5.08 14.64 14.90
CA LYS A 318 -5.20 13.23 14.56
C LYS A 318 -3.90 12.68 13.95
N SER A 319 -3.09 13.54 13.35
CA SER A 319 -1.87 13.17 12.62
C SER A 319 -0.61 13.28 13.44
N LEU A 320 -0.67 13.75 14.71
CA LEU A 320 0.47 13.84 15.61
C LEU A 320 1.12 12.46 15.83
N ILE A 321 2.46 12.42 15.75
CA ILE A 321 3.29 11.21 15.93
C ILE A 321 4.33 11.39 17.04
N GLU A 322 4.44 12.56 17.63
CA GLU A 322 5.50 13.00 18.55
C GLU A 322 5.46 12.26 19.89
N TYR A 323 4.33 11.68 20.27
CA TYR A 323 4.15 10.98 21.55
C TYR A 323 4.49 9.50 21.49
N SER A 324 5.01 9.02 20.35
CA SER A 324 5.44 7.63 20.22
C SER A 324 6.64 7.32 21.12
N ARG A 325 6.60 6.20 21.83
CA ARG A 325 7.79 5.67 22.50
C ARG A 325 8.75 4.99 21.53
N ALA A 326 8.22 4.46 20.43
CA ALA A 326 9.04 3.83 19.41
C ALA A 326 9.87 4.89 18.66
N ILE A 327 11.16 4.63 18.48
CA ILE A 327 11.96 5.30 17.47
C ILE A 327 11.45 4.87 16.09
N HIS A 328 11.58 5.70 15.07
CA HIS A 328 11.24 5.30 13.70
C HIS A 328 12.37 4.49 13.07
N ALA A 329 12.02 3.64 12.11
CA ALA A 329 12.97 2.71 11.50
C ALA A 329 14.17 3.38 10.84
N GLU A 330 13.94 4.53 10.18
CA GLU A 330 14.98 5.32 9.54
C GLU A 330 15.99 5.84 10.55
N MET A 331 15.47 6.32 11.69
CA MET A 331 16.30 6.81 12.78
C MET A 331 17.04 5.68 13.50
N ASP A 332 16.40 4.52 13.66
CA ASP A 332 17.05 3.35 14.22
C ASP A 332 18.23 2.90 13.33
N ALA A 333 18.05 2.86 12.01
CA ALA A 333 19.13 2.53 11.07
C ALA A 333 20.30 3.53 11.15
N ILE A 334 20.00 4.84 11.24
CA ILE A 334 21.03 5.90 11.37
C ILE A 334 21.76 5.77 12.70
N THR A 335 21.04 5.63 13.81
CA THR A 335 21.63 5.56 15.16
C THR A 335 22.40 4.26 15.35
N THR A 336 21.94 3.15 14.81
CA THR A 336 22.66 1.87 14.83
C THR A 336 24.02 2.02 14.15
N LEU A 337 24.06 2.62 12.96
CA LEU A 337 25.33 2.83 12.25
C LEU A 337 26.25 3.81 13.00
N ALA A 338 25.69 4.86 13.61
CA ALA A 338 26.46 5.79 14.43
C ALA A 338 27.03 5.13 15.69
N CYS A 339 26.30 4.20 16.32
CA CYS A 339 26.76 3.48 17.51
C CYS A 339 27.87 2.47 17.21
N THR A 340 27.84 1.80 16.05
CA THR A 340 28.90 0.85 15.66
C THR A 340 30.17 1.58 15.19
N GLY A 341 30.01 2.78 14.62
CA GLY A 341 31.14 3.55 14.10
C GLY A 341 31.84 2.91 12.87
N GLU A 342 31.26 1.87 12.30
CA GLU A 342 31.87 1.08 11.22
C GLU A 342 31.89 1.82 9.88
N ALA A 343 30.91 2.67 9.61
CA ALA A 343 30.80 3.44 8.37
C ALA A 343 30.07 4.76 8.56
N SER A 344 30.29 5.68 7.61
CA SER A 344 29.56 6.95 7.54
C SER A 344 28.22 6.76 6.80
N THR A 345 27.20 7.49 7.23
CA THR A 345 25.92 7.64 6.52
C THR A 345 26.03 8.51 5.27
N LYS A 346 27.07 9.34 5.19
CA LYS A 346 27.25 10.30 4.10
C LYS A 346 27.40 9.59 2.76
N ASN A 347 26.67 10.08 1.75
CA ASN A 347 26.63 9.52 0.39
C ASN A 347 26.13 8.06 0.35
N LYS A 348 25.25 7.67 1.27
CA LYS A 348 24.64 6.32 1.27
C LYS A 348 23.20 6.37 0.78
N ILE A 349 22.67 5.18 0.47
CA ILE A 349 21.31 4.97 0.01
C ILE A 349 20.52 4.38 1.16
N MET A 350 19.31 4.90 1.39
CA MET A 350 18.37 4.34 2.37
C MET A 350 17.21 3.66 1.65
N PHE A 351 16.81 2.51 2.16
CA PHE A 351 15.56 1.82 1.81
C PHE A 351 14.66 1.84 3.02
N THR A 352 13.37 2.14 2.82
CA THR A 352 12.37 2.12 3.89
C THR A 352 11.05 1.55 3.35
N THR A 353 10.36 0.78 4.16
CA THR A 353 9.08 0.17 3.74
C THR A 353 7.98 1.21 3.58
N THR A 354 8.08 2.36 4.25
CA THR A 354 7.11 3.46 4.22
C THR A 354 7.83 4.79 3.94
N TYR A 355 7.20 5.69 3.20
CA TYR A 355 7.71 7.05 2.96
C TYR A 355 8.06 7.74 4.29
N PRO A 356 9.24 8.35 4.45
CA PRO A 356 9.66 8.98 5.70
C PRO A 356 8.72 10.10 6.16
N CYS A 357 8.41 10.14 7.43
CA CYS A 357 7.72 11.29 8.00
C CYS A 357 8.67 12.51 8.03
N HIS A 358 8.11 13.69 8.20
CA HIS A 358 8.89 14.94 8.26
C HIS A 358 9.96 14.96 9.36
N ASN A 359 9.72 14.26 10.48
CA ASN A 359 10.72 14.13 11.54
C ASN A 359 11.91 13.27 11.10
N CYS A 360 11.68 12.16 10.39
CA CYS A 360 12.76 11.33 9.83
C CYS A 360 13.45 12.03 8.68
N ALA A 361 12.71 12.74 7.82
CA ALA A 361 13.24 13.42 6.65
C ALA A 361 14.37 14.41 6.99
N ARG A 362 14.19 15.26 7.99
CA ARG A 362 15.25 16.21 8.44
C ARG A 362 16.51 15.50 8.92
N HIS A 363 16.37 14.34 9.57
CA HIS A 363 17.53 13.57 10.03
C HIS A 363 18.24 12.84 8.88
N ILE A 364 17.48 12.36 7.89
CA ILE A 364 18.01 11.78 6.66
C ILE A 364 18.86 12.79 5.90
N VAL A 365 18.34 14.03 5.75
CA VAL A 365 19.09 15.14 5.14
C VAL A 365 20.37 15.44 5.95
N ALA A 366 20.24 15.61 7.27
CA ALA A 366 21.38 15.90 8.14
C ALA A 366 22.43 14.78 8.18
N ALA A 367 22.02 13.51 8.01
CA ALA A 367 22.90 12.37 7.94
C ALA A 367 23.65 12.25 6.59
N GLY A 368 23.32 13.07 5.60
CA GLY A 368 23.96 13.07 4.29
C GLY A 368 23.60 11.88 3.39
N ILE A 369 22.43 11.25 3.62
CA ILE A 369 21.86 10.25 2.72
C ILE A 369 21.51 10.95 1.40
N VAL A 370 21.82 10.30 0.26
CA VAL A 370 21.61 10.91 -1.07
C VAL A 370 20.32 10.45 -1.74
N SER A 371 19.83 9.25 -1.40
CA SER A 371 18.60 8.72 -1.98
C SER A 371 17.86 7.87 -0.96
N VAL A 372 16.55 7.96 -0.97
CA VAL A 372 15.62 7.16 -0.15
C VAL A 372 14.64 6.46 -1.06
N TYR A 373 14.64 5.13 -1.04
CA TYR A 373 13.66 4.32 -1.76
C TYR A 373 12.58 3.84 -0.80
N TYR A 374 11.30 3.98 -1.19
CA TYR A 374 10.15 3.60 -0.36
C TYR A 374 9.07 2.87 -1.16
N ILE A 375 8.25 2.06 -0.48
CA ILE A 375 7.11 1.36 -1.08
C ILE A 375 5.80 2.07 -0.75
N GLU A 376 5.46 2.13 0.54
CA GLU A 376 4.19 2.67 1.00
C GLU A 376 4.23 4.20 1.06
N PRO A 377 3.33 4.92 0.38
CA PRO A 377 3.22 6.36 0.54
C PRO A 377 2.74 6.73 1.96
N TYR A 378 3.10 7.92 2.42
CA TYR A 378 2.66 8.44 3.71
C TYR A 378 2.18 9.88 3.57
N GLU A 379 0.88 10.05 3.34
CA GLU A 379 0.22 11.34 3.08
C GLU A 379 0.39 12.40 4.17
N LYS A 380 0.57 11.94 5.41
CA LYS A 380 0.72 12.86 6.55
C LYS A 380 2.11 13.43 6.67
N SER A 381 3.01 13.04 5.78
CA SER A 381 4.37 13.57 5.79
C SER A 381 4.39 14.97 5.18
N LEU A 382 4.91 15.91 5.94
CA LEU A 382 5.20 17.26 5.49
C LEU A 382 6.67 17.39 5.04
N ALA A 383 7.31 16.27 4.65
CA ALA A 383 8.74 16.28 4.35
C ALA A 383 9.09 17.20 3.17
N LEU A 384 8.30 17.17 2.11
CA LEU A 384 8.49 18.07 0.95
C LEU A 384 8.13 19.51 1.27
N ASP A 385 7.07 19.75 2.04
CA ASP A 385 6.62 21.10 2.37
C ASP A 385 7.62 21.84 3.29
N LEU A 386 8.25 21.09 4.22
CA LEU A 386 9.17 21.65 5.20
C LEU A 386 10.63 21.71 4.72
N HIS A 387 10.99 20.90 3.71
CA HIS A 387 12.37 20.72 3.25
C HIS A 387 12.45 20.68 1.71
N ASP A 388 11.69 21.55 1.06
CA ASP A 388 11.66 21.67 -0.40
C ASP A 388 13.00 22.16 -0.99
N ASP A 389 13.81 22.81 -0.16
CA ASP A 389 15.20 23.19 -0.44
C ASP A 389 16.16 22.00 -0.50
N ALA A 390 15.89 20.94 0.27
CA ALA A 390 16.81 19.82 0.50
C ALA A 390 16.31 18.46 0.00
N ILE A 391 15.01 18.30 -0.25
CA ILE A 391 14.39 17.05 -0.68
C ILE A 391 13.73 17.23 -2.03
N ASN A 392 13.77 16.18 -2.86
CA ASN A 392 13.13 16.13 -4.16
C ASN A 392 12.54 14.75 -4.43
N ASP A 393 11.35 14.68 -5.04
CA ASP A 393 10.67 13.46 -5.43
C ASP A 393 10.39 13.36 -6.94
N THR A 394 10.73 14.38 -7.70
CA THR A 394 10.39 14.50 -9.13
C THR A 394 11.57 14.18 -10.05
N ASN A 395 12.74 14.73 -9.76
CA ASN A 395 13.95 14.54 -10.57
C ASN A 395 14.94 13.61 -9.85
N ILE A 396 14.88 12.32 -10.13
CA ILE A 396 15.74 11.29 -9.53
C ILE A 396 17.25 11.47 -9.78
N ASN A 397 17.62 12.37 -10.68
CA ASN A 397 19.01 12.68 -11.01
C ASN A 397 19.49 14.00 -10.40
N ASP A 398 18.71 14.61 -9.50
CA ASP A 398 19.13 15.79 -8.79
C ASP A 398 20.25 15.44 -7.80
N THR A 399 21.43 16.00 -8.01
CA THR A 399 22.60 15.77 -7.16
C THR A 399 22.72 16.78 -6.01
N GLN A 400 21.85 17.78 -5.97
CA GLN A 400 21.87 18.83 -4.95
C GLN A 400 20.93 18.54 -3.79
N LYS A 401 19.94 17.65 -4.01
CA LYS A 401 18.91 17.31 -3.04
C LYS A 401 18.88 15.80 -2.77
N VAL A 402 18.32 15.43 -1.63
CA VAL A 402 18.03 14.03 -1.32
C VAL A 402 16.83 13.58 -2.15
N ASN A 403 17.01 12.52 -2.93
CA ASN A 403 15.96 12.01 -3.82
C ASN A 403 15.08 11.00 -3.09
N PHE A 404 13.79 11.31 -2.91
CA PHE A 404 12.80 10.36 -2.40
C PHE A 404 12.11 9.66 -3.57
N ILE A 405 12.34 8.36 -3.69
CA ILE A 405 12.07 7.59 -4.92
C ILE A 405 11.15 6.41 -4.59
N GLN A 406 10.05 6.28 -5.32
CA GLN A 406 9.23 5.07 -5.22
C GLN A 406 10.01 3.84 -5.68
N PHE A 407 9.92 2.77 -4.90
CA PHE A 407 10.59 1.50 -5.19
C PHE A 407 10.08 0.86 -6.48
N GLU A 408 10.98 0.18 -7.16
CA GLU A 408 10.72 -0.58 -8.38
C GLU A 408 11.43 -1.92 -8.32
N GLY A 409 10.77 -2.98 -8.81
CA GLY A 409 11.30 -4.33 -8.84
C GLY A 409 10.42 -5.34 -8.10
N VAL A 410 11.00 -6.47 -7.75
CA VAL A 410 10.32 -7.54 -7.01
C VAL A 410 9.94 -7.06 -5.60
N SER A 411 8.67 -7.21 -5.24
CA SER A 411 8.20 -6.91 -3.90
C SER A 411 8.97 -7.70 -2.84
N PRO A 412 9.40 -7.07 -1.75
CA PRO A 412 10.13 -7.78 -0.69
C PRO A 412 9.32 -8.93 -0.07
N ARG A 413 7.98 -8.85 -0.08
CA ARG A 413 7.08 -9.91 0.37
C ARG A 413 7.14 -11.15 -0.53
N ARG A 414 7.59 -10.97 -1.76
CA ARG A 414 7.69 -12.02 -2.79
C ARG A 414 9.12 -12.39 -3.15
N TYR A 415 10.09 -11.80 -2.47
CA TYR A 415 11.51 -11.95 -2.75
C TYR A 415 11.95 -13.42 -2.83
N ALA A 416 11.62 -14.21 -1.81
CA ALA A 416 11.93 -15.64 -1.80
C ALA A 416 11.26 -16.38 -2.97
N LYS A 417 9.98 -16.09 -3.26
CA LYS A 417 9.26 -16.74 -4.36
C LYS A 417 9.95 -16.53 -5.71
N PHE A 418 10.47 -15.35 -5.98
CA PHE A 418 11.08 -15.03 -7.28
C PHE A 418 12.54 -15.45 -7.40
N PHE A 419 13.28 -15.52 -6.29
CA PHE A 419 14.72 -15.76 -6.31
C PHE A 419 15.15 -17.12 -5.76
N PHE A 420 14.26 -17.82 -5.07
CA PHE A 420 14.52 -19.20 -4.65
C PHE A 420 14.29 -20.14 -5.84
N THR A 421 15.29 -20.97 -6.13
CA THR A 421 15.24 -21.90 -7.24
C THR A 421 14.71 -23.24 -6.78
N THR A 422 13.63 -23.68 -7.39
CA THR A 422 12.96 -24.98 -7.11
C THR A 422 13.29 -26.07 -8.13
N SER A 423 13.94 -25.71 -9.25
CA SER A 423 14.26 -26.63 -10.34
C SER A 423 15.75 -26.64 -10.65
N ASP A 424 16.21 -27.68 -11.34
CA ASP A 424 17.59 -27.78 -11.81
C ASP A 424 17.94 -26.63 -12.76
N ARG A 425 19.08 -25.98 -12.53
CA ARG A 425 19.59 -24.90 -13.38
C ARG A 425 20.52 -25.39 -14.50
N LYS A 426 21.05 -26.59 -14.38
CA LYS A 426 22.01 -27.18 -15.32
C LYS A 426 21.66 -28.64 -15.62
N ASN A 427 22.08 -29.10 -16.79
CA ASN A 427 22.00 -30.49 -17.18
C ASN A 427 23.08 -31.34 -16.49
N SER A 428 23.07 -32.66 -16.71
CA SER A 428 24.06 -33.62 -16.18
C SER A 428 25.47 -33.35 -16.62
N GLN A 429 25.68 -32.61 -17.71
CA GLN A 429 26.99 -32.23 -18.26
C GLN A 429 27.48 -30.87 -17.70
N GLY A 430 26.72 -30.20 -16.84
CA GLY A 430 27.07 -28.92 -16.22
C GLY A 430 26.68 -27.69 -17.05
N TYR A 431 26.05 -27.83 -18.19
CA TYR A 431 25.56 -26.71 -18.99
C TYR A 431 24.24 -26.18 -18.48
N ALA A 432 24.11 -24.85 -18.39
CA ALA A 432 22.86 -24.20 -18.03
C ALA A 432 21.74 -24.54 -19.04
N TYR A 433 20.53 -24.78 -18.52
CA TYR A 433 19.37 -24.93 -19.39
C TYR A 433 19.12 -23.63 -20.16
N PRO A 434 18.95 -23.72 -21.51
CA PRO A 434 18.64 -22.55 -22.33
C PRO A 434 17.27 -22.00 -21.95
N TYR A 435 17.18 -20.68 -21.84
CA TYR A 435 15.91 -20.00 -21.62
C TYR A 435 15.28 -19.63 -22.97
N ALA A 436 14.10 -20.14 -23.21
CA ALA A 436 13.24 -19.69 -24.30
C ALA A 436 11.80 -19.54 -23.77
N THR A 437 11.23 -18.36 -23.80
CA THR A 437 9.90 -18.05 -23.25
C THR A 437 8.82 -18.99 -23.79
N LYS A 438 8.95 -19.41 -25.05
CA LYS A 438 8.02 -20.34 -25.69
C LYS A 438 8.00 -21.73 -25.04
N TYR A 439 9.15 -22.21 -24.57
CA TYR A 439 9.33 -23.59 -24.06
C TYR A 439 9.56 -23.66 -22.55
N SER A 440 9.85 -22.53 -21.90
CA SER A 440 10.04 -22.49 -20.46
C SER A 440 8.72 -22.73 -19.73
N ASN A 441 8.75 -23.52 -18.68
CA ASN A 441 7.62 -23.68 -17.78
C ASN A 441 7.63 -22.54 -16.74
N HIS A 442 6.44 -22.24 -16.22
CA HIS A 442 6.32 -21.36 -15.07
C HIS A 442 7.12 -21.95 -13.88
N VAL A 443 7.84 -21.12 -13.14
CA VAL A 443 8.71 -21.56 -12.01
C VAL A 443 7.91 -22.29 -10.93
N ASP A 444 6.66 -21.93 -10.81
CA ASP A 444 5.77 -22.40 -9.76
C ASP A 444 4.48 -22.90 -10.40
N TYR A 445 4.54 -24.07 -11.05
CA TYR A 445 3.36 -24.63 -11.65
C TYR A 445 2.62 -25.52 -10.65
N GLN A 446 1.31 -25.36 -10.63
CA GLN A 446 0.40 -26.21 -9.89
C GLN A 446 -0.33 -27.17 -10.84
N PHE A 447 -0.78 -28.27 -10.29
CA PHE A 447 -1.67 -29.16 -11.01
C PHE A 447 -2.94 -28.42 -11.44
N ILE A 448 -3.23 -28.50 -12.73
CA ILE A 448 -4.25 -27.70 -13.42
C ILE A 448 -5.65 -27.90 -12.80
N ASP A 449 -5.91 -29.05 -12.17
CA ASP A 449 -7.24 -29.40 -11.66
C ASP A 449 -7.67 -28.60 -10.42
N SER A 450 -6.73 -28.04 -9.66
CA SER A 450 -7.05 -27.39 -8.37
C SER A 450 -7.75 -26.02 -8.50
N TYR A 451 -7.54 -25.26 -9.57
CA TYR A 451 -8.18 -23.95 -9.73
C TYR A 451 -9.46 -23.98 -10.56
N GLN A 452 -9.67 -25.00 -11.40
CA GLN A 452 -10.86 -25.11 -12.26
C GLN A 452 -12.14 -25.26 -11.44
N GLU A 453 -12.14 -26.10 -10.40
CA GLU A 453 -13.28 -26.21 -9.50
C GLU A 453 -13.63 -24.92 -8.79
N MET A 454 -12.61 -24.15 -8.38
CA MET A 454 -12.82 -22.85 -7.76
C MET A 454 -13.33 -21.82 -8.77
N GLU A 455 -12.80 -21.82 -9.97
CA GLU A 455 -13.25 -20.97 -11.08
C GLU A 455 -14.74 -21.24 -11.41
N ASP A 456 -15.15 -22.51 -11.50
CA ASP A 456 -16.53 -22.91 -11.74
C ASP A 456 -17.47 -22.48 -10.60
N LYS A 457 -17.08 -22.68 -9.35
CA LYS A 457 -17.85 -22.25 -8.17
C LYS A 457 -18.05 -20.72 -8.16
N ILE A 458 -17.00 -19.94 -8.36
CA ILE A 458 -17.08 -18.48 -8.39
C ILE A 458 -17.94 -18.01 -9.56
N THR A 459 -17.83 -18.65 -10.73
CA THR A 459 -18.65 -18.33 -11.90
C THR A 459 -20.13 -18.57 -11.63
N GLN A 460 -20.49 -19.69 -10.99
CA GLN A 460 -21.87 -19.97 -10.60
C GLN A 460 -22.42 -18.92 -9.63
N ILE A 461 -21.63 -18.56 -8.61
CA ILE A 461 -21.97 -17.51 -7.63
C ILE A 461 -22.18 -16.16 -8.33
N TYR A 462 -21.28 -15.78 -9.20
CA TYR A 462 -21.40 -14.53 -9.96
C TYR A 462 -22.66 -14.51 -10.83
N THR A 463 -22.91 -15.60 -11.55
CA THR A 463 -24.09 -15.71 -12.43
C THR A 463 -25.39 -15.61 -11.64
N SER A 464 -25.48 -16.25 -10.46
CA SER A 464 -26.68 -16.15 -9.61
C SER A 464 -26.93 -14.72 -9.13
N LYS A 465 -25.86 -13.97 -8.80
CA LYS A 465 -25.98 -12.56 -8.36
C LYS A 465 -26.50 -11.60 -9.43
N ILE A 466 -26.20 -11.86 -10.70
CA ILE A 466 -26.62 -10.97 -11.80
C ILE A 466 -27.99 -11.39 -12.37
N SER A 467 -28.49 -12.56 -12.04
CA SER A 467 -29.79 -13.07 -12.52
C SER A 467 -30.96 -12.63 -11.63
N ASP A 468 -30.67 -12.22 -10.39
CA ASP A 468 -31.59 -11.57 -9.45
C ASP A 468 -31.54 -10.04 -9.60
#